data_8a10a7d83e16c355abb79372ecf1d581
#
_entry.id   8a10a7d83e16c355abb79372ecf1d581
#
_cell.length_a   1.000
_cell.length_b   1.000
_cell.length_c   1.000
_cell.angle_alpha   90.00
_cell.angle_beta   90.00
_cell.angle_gamma   90.00
#
_symmetry.space_group_name_H-M   'P 1'
#
loop_
_entity.id
_entity.type
_entity.pdbx_description
1 polymer ?
#
loop_
_entity_poly.entity_id
_entity_poly.type
_entity_poly.pdbx_seq_one_letter_code
_entity_poly.pdbx_strand_id
1 'polypeptide(L)'
;TAQQARAMFEDLPSHIARIGVFVNLTAEEMIATAREAALDTVQMHGTESKDDIDKVERAGFRVVKVLVATGENLLEAARALPASVGILVECGHGILPGGNGAAWHWEEAAPLADLRPFALAGGLTPQNFPEAARVSRATAWDVSSGVETAPGIKGHDRIHALVNIALRHNDPSSPSFWKD
;
A
#
# COMPACT_ATOMS: atom_id res chain seq x y z
N THR A 1 6.74 -2.21 18.73
CA THR A 1 5.54 -1.93 19.54
C THR A 1 4.83 -0.69 19.01
N ALA A 2 3.53 -0.54 19.32
CA ALA A 2 2.74 0.64 18.94
C ALA A 2 3.35 1.94 19.51
N GLN A 3 3.85 1.90 20.73
CA GLN A 3 4.53 3.04 21.38
C GLN A 3 5.82 3.45 20.65
N GLN A 4 6.62 2.48 20.19
CA GLN A 4 7.81 2.77 19.38
C GLN A 4 7.43 3.41 18.04
N ALA A 5 6.40 2.90 17.37
CA ALA A 5 5.88 3.49 16.14
C ALA A 5 5.41 4.93 16.37
N ARG A 6 4.65 5.17 17.44
CA ARG A 6 4.21 6.52 17.81
C ARG A 6 5.38 7.49 17.97
N ALA A 7 6.42 7.08 18.71
CA ALA A 7 7.61 7.92 18.92
C ALA A 7 8.34 8.25 17.59
N MET A 8 8.36 7.30 16.64
CA MET A 8 8.95 7.54 15.30
C MET A 8 8.16 8.57 14.49
N PHE A 9 6.89 8.80 14.80
CA PHE A 9 6.01 9.69 14.05
C PHE A 9 5.90 11.11 14.65
N GLU A 10 6.51 11.37 15.82
CA GLU A 10 6.38 12.65 16.51
C GLU A 10 6.82 13.85 15.67
N ASP A 11 7.89 13.69 14.90
CA ASP A 11 8.47 14.74 14.06
C ASP A 11 7.99 14.71 12.61
N LEU A 12 7.06 13.81 12.25
CA LEU A 12 6.56 13.74 10.88
C LEU A 12 5.63 14.92 10.57
N PRO A 13 5.81 15.56 9.40
CA PRO A 13 4.88 16.57 8.92
C PRO A 13 3.44 16.02 8.86
N SER A 14 2.46 16.85 9.18
CA SER A 14 1.04 16.44 9.27
C SER A 14 0.44 15.96 7.95
N HIS A 15 1.04 16.31 6.82
CA HIS A 15 0.61 15.85 5.49
C HIS A 15 1.13 14.45 5.12
N ILE A 16 2.00 13.87 5.95
CA ILE A 16 2.48 12.49 5.76
C ILE A 16 1.57 11.54 6.51
N ALA A 17 0.90 10.65 5.79
CA ALA A 17 0.04 9.65 6.39
C ALA A 17 0.85 8.55 7.10
N ARG A 18 0.38 8.17 8.30
CA ARG A 18 0.95 7.09 9.12
C ARG A 18 0.14 5.83 8.89
N ILE A 19 0.74 4.87 8.22
CA ILE A 19 0.06 3.64 7.83
C ILE A 19 0.61 2.47 8.64
N GLY A 20 -0.27 1.73 9.31
CA GLY A 20 0.07 0.47 9.95
C GLY A 20 -0.39 -0.72 9.11
N VAL A 21 0.50 -1.72 8.95
CA VAL A 21 0.20 -2.95 8.22
C VAL A 21 -0.21 -4.03 9.21
N PHE A 22 -1.36 -4.63 8.96
CA PHE A 22 -1.95 -5.67 9.81
C PHE A 22 -2.27 -6.91 8.99
N VAL A 23 -2.07 -8.08 9.58
CA VAL A 23 -2.30 -9.36 8.91
C VAL A 23 -3.16 -10.24 9.82
N ASN A 24 -4.40 -10.49 9.39
CA ASN A 24 -5.32 -11.39 10.06
C ASN A 24 -5.58 -11.07 11.55
N LEU A 25 -5.58 -9.79 11.93
CA LEU A 25 -6.04 -9.34 13.24
C LEU A 25 -7.54 -9.01 13.21
N THR A 26 -8.18 -9.07 14.36
CA THR A 26 -9.56 -8.60 14.52
C THR A 26 -9.63 -7.07 14.35
N ALA A 27 -10.80 -6.56 13.95
CA ALA A 27 -11.01 -5.10 13.85
C ALA A 27 -10.71 -4.38 15.16
N GLU A 28 -11.07 -4.98 16.28
CA GLU A 28 -10.85 -4.45 17.64
C GLU A 28 -9.34 -4.32 17.94
N GLU A 29 -8.54 -5.33 17.61
CA GLU A 29 -7.07 -5.31 17.80
C GLU A 29 -6.41 -4.28 16.88
N MET A 30 -6.83 -4.21 15.61
CA MET A 30 -6.35 -3.20 14.66
C MET A 30 -6.65 -1.78 15.15
N ILE A 31 -7.88 -1.51 15.59
CA ILE A 31 -8.31 -0.20 16.11
C ILE A 31 -7.53 0.18 17.37
N ALA A 32 -7.36 -0.75 18.31
CA ALA A 32 -6.62 -0.49 19.55
C ALA A 32 -5.16 -0.13 19.24
N THR A 33 -4.49 -0.93 18.41
CA THR A 33 -3.10 -0.70 18.00
C THR A 33 -2.94 0.59 17.21
N ALA A 34 -3.87 0.88 16.28
CA ALA A 34 -3.84 2.09 15.46
C ALA A 34 -3.98 3.36 16.32
N ARG A 35 -4.84 3.35 17.33
CA ARG A 35 -5.00 4.46 18.29
C ARG A 35 -3.74 4.66 19.13
N GLU A 36 -3.17 3.58 19.67
CA GLU A 36 -1.96 3.64 20.47
C GLU A 36 -0.77 4.17 19.68
N ALA A 37 -0.60 3.71 18.43
CA ALA A 37 0.46 4.13 17.53
C ALA A 37 0.22 5.47 16.84
N ALA A 38 -0.94 6.11 17.05
CA ALA A 38 -1.36 7.34 16.39
C ALA A 38 -1.33 7.24 14.86
N LEU A 39 -1.84 6.13 14.32
CA LEU A 39 -1.95 5.93 12.87
C LEU A 39 -3.12 6.72 12.29
N ASP A 40 -3.04 7.00 11.00
CA ASP A 40 -4.11 7.62 10.21
C ASP A 40 -4.83 6.56 9.36
N THR A 41 -4.13 5.47 9.03
CA THR A 41 -4.57 4.48 8.06
C THR A 41 -4.22 3.07 8.52
N VAL A 42 -5.13 2.15 8.32
CA VAL A 42 -4.97 0.72 8.54
C VAL A 42 -4.85 0.02 7.18
N GLN A 43 -3.71 -0.60 6.93
CA GLN A 43 -3.52 -1.46 5.76
C GLN A 43 -3.78 -2.92 6.15
N MET A 44 -4.83 -3.49 5.58
CA MET A 44 -5.26 -4.87 5.80
C MET A 44 -4.63 -5.79 4.78
N HIS A 45 -3.71 -6.64 5.21
CA HIS A 45 -2.86 -7.47 4.34
C HIS A 45 -3.13 -8.98 4.50
N GLY A 46 -4.28 -9.35 4.99
CA GLY A 46 -4.71 -10.73 5.19
C GLY A 46 -6.07 -10.99 4.55
N THR A 47 -6.87 -11.82 5.21
CA THR A 47 -8.21 -12.25 4.76
C THR A 47 -9.34 -11.54 5.51
N GLU A 48 -9.08 -10.29 5.97
CA GLU A 48 -10.02 -9.50 6.73
C GLU A 48 -11.33 -9.31 5.95
N SER A 49 -12.44 -9.40 6.67
CA SER A 49 -13.78 -9.35 6.10
C SER A 49 -14.24 -7.92 5.81
N LYS A 50 -15.35 -7.79 5.05
CA LYS A 50 -16.00 -6.50 4.86
C LYS A 50 -16.49 -5.89 6.19
N ASP A 51 -16.95 -6.71 7.13
CA ASP A 51 -17.37 -6.24 8.46
C ASP A 51 -16.20 -5.63 9.25
N ASP A 52 -15.00 -6.22 9.14
CA ASP A 52 -13.79 -5.65 9.75
C ASP A 52 -13.44 -4.30 9.12
N ILE A 53 -13.52 -4.19 7.80
CA ILE A 53 -13.33 -2.92 7.08
C ILE A 53 -14.31 -1.86 7.60
N ASP A 54 -15.61 -2.18 7.61
CA ASP A 54 -16.67 -1.27 8.04
C ASP A 54 -16.48 -0.82 9.52
N LYS A 55 -16.00 -1.71 10.39
CA LYS A 55 -15.69 -1.38 11.80
C LYS A 55 -14.52 -0.41 11.91
N VAL A 56 -13.44 -0.65 11.17
CA VAL A 56 -12.24 0.20 11.18
C VAL A 56 -12.54 1.58 10.62
N GLU A 57 -13.30 1.69 9.52
CA GLU A 57 -13.74 2.97 8.97
C GLU A 57 -14.64 3.75 9.94
N ARG A 58 -15.61 3.08 10.59
CA ARG A 58 -16.45 3.71 11.65
C ARG A 58 -15.66 4.19 12.86
N ALA A 59 -14.50 3.58 13.13
CA ALA A 59 -13.60 4.02 14.20
C ALA A 59 -12.76 5.25 13.83
N GLY A 60 -12.91 5.76 12.58
CA GLY A 60 -12.28 6.99 12.08
C GLY A 60 -10.97 6.78 11.34
N PHE A 61 -10.60 5.55 11.00
CA PHE A 61 -9.39 5.26 10.23
C PHE A 61 -9.70 5.12 8.74
N ARG A 62 -8.78 5.57 7.90
CA ARG A 62 -8.77 5.18 6.48
C ARG A 62 -8.34 3.72 6.37
N VAL A 63 -8.86 3.03 5.37
CA VAL A 63 -8.51 1.63 5.11
C VAL A 63 -7.87 1.48 3.74
N VAL A 64 -6.79 0.71 3.69
CA VAL A 64 -6.20 0.17 2.46
C VAL A 64 -6.32 -1.34 2.52
N LYS A 65 -6.94 -1.95 1.53
CA LYS A 65 -7.01 -3.41 1.40
C LYS A 65 -5.98 -3.87 0.37
N VAL A 66 -5.14 -4.80 0.78
CA VAL A 66 -4.21 -5.46 -0.14
C VAL A 66 -4.98 -6.53 -0.91
N LEU A 67 -4.85 -6.47 -2.23
CA LEU A 67 -5.32 -7.48 -3.17
C LEU A 67 -4.12 -8.14 -3.83
N VAL A 68 -4.17 -9.45 -3.90
CA VAL A 68 -3.11 -10.23 -4.51
C VAL A 68 -3.42 -10.43 -5.99
N ALA A 69 -2.47 -10.08 -6.86
CA ALA A 69 -2.60 -10.29 -8.31
C ALA A 69 -2.45 -11.80 -8.61
N THR A 70 -3.53 -12.54 -8.46
CA THR A 70 -3.64 -13.95 -8.85
C THR A 70 -4.75 -14.11 -9.87
N GLY A 71 -4.43 -13.90 -11.15
CA GLY A 71 -5.35 -14.24 -12.25
C GLY A 71 -6.67 -13.46 -12.28
N GLU A 72 -7.74 -14.13 -12.71
CA GLU A 72 -9.01 -13.53 -13.14
C GLU A 72 -9.81 -12.78 -12.05
N ASN A 73 -9.46 -12.91 -10.77
CA ASN A 73 -10.30 -12.44 -9.66
C ASN A 73 -9.97 -11.01 -9.16
N LEU A 74 -8.91 -10.35 -9.67
CA LEU A 74 -8.49 -9.04 -9.15
C LEU A 74 -9.58 -7.96 -9.31
N LEU A 75 -10.19 -7.88 -10.50
CA LEU A 75 -11.24 -6.89 -10.78
C LEU A 75 -12.53 -7.16 -9.99
N GLU A 76 -12.88 -8.42 -9.81
CA GLU A 76 -14.05 -8.80 -9.02
C GLU A 76 -13.83 -8.45 -7.55
N ALA A 77 -12.68 -8.81 -6.99
CA ALA A 77 -12.31 -8.44 -5.62
C ALA A 77 -12.31 -6.91 -5.42
N ALA A 78 -11.78 -6.16 -6.38
CA ALA A 78 -11.76 -4.71 -6.33
C ALA A 78 -13.17 -4.08 -6.38
N ARG A 79 -14.08 -4.64 -7.19
CA ARG A 79 -15.49 -4.20 -7.27
C ARG A 79 -16.27 -4.48 -6.00
N ALA A 80 -15.91 -5.53 -5.27
CA ALA A 80 -16.57 -5.89 -4.00
C ALA A 80 -16.22 -4.94 -2.84
N LEU A 81 -15.13 -4.17 -2.96
CA LEU A 81 -14.70 -3.22 -1.94
C LEU A 81 -15.46 -1.90 -2.02
N PRO A 82 -15.79 -1.27 -0.87
CA PRO A 82 -16.32 0.09 -0.84
C PRO A 82 -15.44 1.10 -1.59
N ALA A 83 -16.04 2.14 -2.13
CA ALA A 83 -15.31 3.18 -2.87
C ALA A 83 -14.36 4.00 -1.98
N SER A 84 -14.60 4.03 -0.67
CA SER A 84 -13.76 4.67 0.35
C SER A 84 -12.45 3.94 0.62
N VAL A 85 -12.41 2.63 0.37
CA VAL A 85 -11.25 1.78 0.67
C VAL A 85 -10.19 1.95 -0.41
N GLY A 86 -8.96 2.31 -0.05
CA GLY A 86 -7.81 2.27 -0.94
C GLY A 86 -7.45 0.84 -1.33
N ILE A 87 -6.97 0.64 -2.55
CA ILE A 87 -6.51 -0.69 -3.01
C ILE A 87 -5.00 -0.64 -3.20
N LEU A 88 -4.30 -1.60 -2.61
CA LEU A 88 -2.92 -1.90 -2.93
C LEU A 88 -2.85 -3.27 -3.58
N VAL A 89 -2.20 -3.34 -4.75
CA VAL A 89 -2.01 -4.61 -5.48
C VAL A 89 -0.58 -5.08 -5.32
N GLU A 90 -0.41 -6.32 -4.90
CA GLU A 90 0.91 -6.94 -4.83
C GLU A 90 0.96 -8.30 -5.53
N CYS A 91 2.19 -8.81 -5.70
CA CYS A 91 2.45 -10.13 -6.27
C CYS A 91 1.93 -11.25 -5.37
N GLY A 92 1.17 -12.18 -5.97
CA GLY A 92 0.67 -13.38 -5.29
C GLY A 92 1.69 -14.50 -5.09
N HIS A 93 2.92 -14.33 -5.54
CA HIS A 93 3.95 -15.36 -5.49
C HIS A 93 5.01 -15.04 -4.44
N GLY A 94 4.98 -15.75 -3.32
CA GLY A 94 5.95 -15.63 -2.25
C GLY A 94 5.59 -16.44 -1.02
N ILE A 95 6.58 -16.76 -0.18
CA ILE A 95 6.41 -17.56 1.04
C ILE A 95 5.77 -16.72 2.17
N LEU A 96 5.87 -15.39 2.08
CA LEU A 96 5.36 -14.46 3.08
C LEU A 96 4.35 -13.50 2.46
N PRO A 97 3.32 -13.08 3.21
CA PRO A 97 2.48 -11.95 2.82
C PRO A 97 3.35 -10.69 2.77
N GLY A 98 3.64 -10.20 1.56
CA GLY A 98 4.48 -9.03 1.32
C GLY A 98 5.99 -9.24 1.46
N GLY A 99 6.77 -8.29 0.94
CA GLY A 99 8.22 -8.24 1.15
C GLY A 99 9.07 -9.26 0.39
N ASN A 100 8.48 -10.03 -0.51
CA ASN A 100 9.22 -11.08 -1.27
C ASN A 100 10.22 -10.51 -2.29
N GLY A 101 10.17 -9.20 -2.59
CA GLY A 101 11.14 -8.52 -3.44
C GLY A 101 11.17 -8.97 -4.91
N ALA A 102 10.31 -9.90 -5.30
CA ALA A 102 10.23 -10.39 -6.66
C ALA A 102 9.42 -9.44 -7.55
N ALA A 103 9.98 -9.07 -8.71
CA ALA A 103 9.21 -8.44 -9.78
C ALA A 103 8.22 -9.47 -10.34
N TRP A 104 7.04 -9.00 -10.67
CA TRP A 104 5.97 -9.80 -11.27
C TRP A 104 5.46 -9.11 -12.54
N HIS A 105 4.49 -9.69 -13.20
CA HIS A 105 3.89 -9.11 -14.40
C HIS A 105 2.96 -7.95 -14.03
N TRP A 106 3.52 -6.76 -13.75
CA TRP A 106 2.78 -5.58 -13.28
C TRP A 106 1.66 -5.14 -14.22
N GLU A 107 1.74 -5.50 -15.51
CA GLU A 107 0.68 -5.29 -16.50
C GLU A 107 -0.63 -6.00 -16.14
N GLU A 108 -0.59 -7.05 -15.33
CA GLU A 108 -1.79 -7.75 -14.84
C GLU A 108 -2.67 -6.85 -13.97
N ALA A 109 -2.10 -5.81 -13.34
CA ALA A 109 -2.85 -4.83 -12.57
C ALA A 109 -3.48 -3.72 -13.45
N ALA A 110 -3.03 -3.53 -14.69
CA ALA A 110 -3.45 -2.42 -15.53
C ALA A 110 -4.96 -2.28 -15.74
N PRO A 111 -5.75 -3.37 -15.87
CA PRO A 111 -7.21 -3.26 -16.01
C PRO A 111 -7.88 -2.59 -14.80
N LEU A 112 -7.25 -2.59 -13.62
CA LEU A 112 -7.79 -1.95 -12.42
C LEU A 112 -7.84 -0.42 -12.55
N ALA A 113 -6.92 0.18 -13.32
CA ALA A 113 -6.87 1.61 -13.57
C ALA A 113 -8.14 2.15 -14.25
N ASP A 114 -8.82 1.32 -15.02
CA ASP A 114 -10.10 1.67 -15.67
C ASP A 114 -11.29 1.62 -14.69
N LEU A 115 -11.09 0.98 -13.53
CA LEU A 115 -12.10 0.88 -12.48
C LEU A 115 -11.92 1.98 -11.42
N ARG A 116 -10.70 2.14 -10.89
CA ARG A 116 -10.38 3.09 -9.81
C ARG A 116 -8.87 3.24 -9.62
N PRO A 117 -8.42 4.36 -9.00
CA PRO A 117 -7.02 4.52 -8.58
C PRO A 117 -6.59 3.41 -7.62
N PHE A 118 -5.35 2.98 -7.76
CA PHE A 118 -4.76 1.96 -6.88
C PHE A 118 -3.26 2.18 -6.68
N ALA A 119 -2.73 1.60 -5.62
CA ALA A 119 -1.29 1.52 -5.37
C ALA A 119 -0.74 0.18 -5.86
N LEU A 120 0.48 0.19 -6.38
CA LEU A 120 1.22 -0.99 -6.80
C LEU A 120 2.35 -1.29 -5.81
N ALA A 121 2.50 -2.54 -5.43
CA ALA A 121 3.61 -3.08 -4.64
C ALA A 121 4.27 -4.27 -5.33
N GLY A 122 5.34 -4.77 -4.73
CA GLY A 122 6.03 -5.99 -5.14
C GLY A 122 7.18 -5.75 -6.11
N GLY A 123 8.40 -5.94 -5.60
CA GLY A 123 9.64 -5.94 -6.37
C GLY A 123 10.06 -4.59 -6.96
N LEU A 124 9.43 -3.49 -6.56
CA LEU A 124 9.76 -2.16 -7.07
C LEU A 124 11.13 -1.68 -6.55
N THR A 125 11.95 -1.16 -7.47
CA THR A 125 13.25 -0.56 -7.22
C THR A 125 13.39 0.72 -8.05
N PRO A 126 14.35 1.62 -7.75
CA PRO A 126 14.58 2.77 -8.61
C PRO A 126 14.84 2.42 -10.09
N GLN A 127 15.42 1.26 -10.37
CA GLN A 127 15.79 0.84 -11.72
C GLN A 127 14.57 0.39 -12.55
N ASN A 128 13.64 -0.35 -11.95
CA ASN A 128 12.49 -0.91 -12.67
C ASN A 128 11.20 -0.09 -12.52
N PHE A 129 11.21 0.91 -11.62
CA PHE A 129 10.05 1.76 -11.34
C PHE A 129 9.42 2.39 -12.60
N PRO A 130 10.20 2.99 -13.55
CA PRO A 130 9.60 3.61 -14.73
C PRO A 130 8.77 2.64 -15.57
N GLU A 131 9.26 1.40 -15.71
CA GLU A 131 8.53 0.37 -16.44
C GLU A 131 7.30 -0.09 -15.67
N ALA A 132 7.44 -0.38 -14.38
CA ALA A 132 6.32 -0.78 -13.52
C ALA A 132 5.19 0.27 -13.54
N ALA A 133 5.54 1.55 -13.41
CA ALA A 133 4.56 2.65 -13.46
C ALA A 133 3.84 2.71 -14.80
N ARG A 134 4.60 2.56 -15.91
CA ARG A 134 4.05 2.61 -17.27
C ARG A 134 3.09 1.45 -17.56
N VAL A 135 3.49 0.20 -17.22
CA VAL A 135 2.69 -0.97 -17.59
C VAL A 135 1.52 -1.21 -16.66
N SER A 136 1.63 -0.88 -15.37
CA SER A 136 0.55 -1.09 -14.40
C SER A 136 -0.54 -0.02 -14.46
N ARG A 137 -0.21 1.19 -14.89
CA ARG A 137 -1.08 2.38 -14.83
C ARG A 137 -1.52 2.74 -13.39
N ALA A 138 -0.76 2.29 -12.37
CA ALA A 138 -1.00 2.64 -10.97
C ALA A 138 -0.76 4.13 -10.73
N THR A 139 -1.45 4.70 -9.75
CA THR A 139 -1.34 6.13 -9.37
C THR A 139 -0.61 6.34 -8.05
N ALA A 140 -0.28 5.25 -7.35
CA ALA A 140 0.52 5.26 -6.13
C ALA A 140 1.40 4.00 -6.07
N TRP A 141 2.44 4.04 -5.26
CA TRP A 141 3.42 2.94 -5.20
C TRP A 141 3.86 2.68 -3.76
N ASP A 142 3.95 1.41 -3.40
CA ASP A 142 4.52 0.94 -2.14
C ASP A 142 5.84 0.24 -2.39
N VAL A 143 6.91 0.74 -1.77
CA VAL A 143 8.27 0.22 -1.93
C VAL A 143 8.91 -0.02 -0.58
N SER A 144 9.28 -1.26 -0.32
CA SER A 144 9.96 -1.65 0.91
C SER A 144 11.40 -2.11 0.63
N SER A 145 11.59 -3.37 0.25
CA SER A 145 12.92 -3.97 0.09
C SER A 145 13.74 -3.37 -1.06
N GLY A 146 13.10 -2.83 -2.09
CA GLY A 146 13.81 -2.23 -3.24
C GLY A 146 14.63 -0.98 -2.93
N VAL A 147 14.42 -0.36 -1.77
CA VAL A 147 15.22 0.78 -1.28
C VAL A 147 16.08 0.41 -0.06
N GLU A 148 16.21 -0.88 0.27
CA GLU A 148 17.06 -1.36 1.36
C GLU A 148 18.51 -1.59 0.92
N THR A 149 19.44 -1.30 1.81
CA THR A 149 20.87 -1.65 1.68
C THR A 149 21.20 -2.99 2.31
N ALA A 150 20.40 -3.38 3.32
CA ALA A 150 20.38 -4.70 3.96
C ALA A 150 18.96 -4.93 4.50
N PRO A 151 18.55 -6.17 4.81
CA PRO A 151 17.20 -6.44 5.32
C PRO A 151 16.82 -5.54 6.49
N GLY A 152 15.73 -4.78 6.32
CA GLY A 152 15.23 -3.82 7.30
C GLY A 152 15.97 -2.47 7.37
N ILE A 153 17.06 -2.28 6.61
CA ILE A 153 17.85 -1.04 6.61
C ILE A 153 17.61 -0.27 5.30
N LYS A 154 16.89 0.84 5.38
CA LYS A 154 16.59 1.69 4.23
C LYS A 154 17.83 2.51 3.81
N GLY A 155 18.11 2.54 2.51
CA GLY A 155 19.19 3.35 1.93
C GLY A 155 18.67 4.75 1.55
N HIS A 156 19.19 5.78 2.19
CA HIS A 156 18.79 7.17 1.91
C HIS A 156 18.91 7.52 0.42
N ASP A 157 20.04 7.20 -0.21
CA ASP A 157 20.26 7.48 -1.64
C ASP A 157 19.25 6.73 -2.53
N ARG A 158 18.88 5.50 -2.17
CA ARG A 158 17.88 4.71 -2.89
C ARG A 158 16.48 5.30 -2.75
N ILE A 159 16.12 5.77 -1.55
CA ILE A 159 14.86 6.48 -1.32
C ILE A 159 14.82 7.76 -2.14
N HIS A 160 15.88 8.58 -2.08
CA HIS A 160 15.96 9.81 -2.87
C HIS A 160 15.86 9.57 -4.38
N ALA A 161 16.57 8.55 -4.88
CA ALA A 161 16.49 8.16 -6.28
C ALA A 161 15.07 7.77 -6.68
N LEU A 162 14.41 6.91 -5.88
CA LEU A 162 13.03 6.48 -6.13
C LEU A 162 12.05 7.64 -6.13
N VAL A 163 12.09 8.50 -5.09
CA VAL A 163 11.20 9.66 -4.97
C VAL A 163 11.36 10.60 -6.16
N ASN A 164 12.59 10.91 -6.57
CA ASN A 164 12.86 11.76 -7.72
C ASN A 164 12.32 11.16 -9.03
N ILE A 165 12.37 9.85 -9.19
CA ILE A 165 11.80 9.16 -10.36
C ILE A 165 10.27 9.21 -10.28
N ALA A 166 9.69 8.89 -9.13
CA ALA A 166 8.24 8.87 -8.93
C ALA A 166 7.61 10.26 -9.19
N LEU A 167 8.24 11.32 -8.72
CA LEU A 167 7.77 12.70 -8.95
C LEU A 167 7.75 13.09 -10.44
N ARG A 168 8.65 12.53 -11.26
CA ARG A 168 8.67 12.76 -12.73
C ARG A 168 7.59 11.96 -13.46
N HIS A 169 7.14 10.85 -12.87
CA HIS A 169 6.08 10.01 -13.43
C HIS A 169 4.69 10.36 -12.90
N ASN A 170 4.62 11.21 -11.88
CA ASN A 170 3.35 11.64 -11.32
C ASN A 170 2.69 12.67 -12.26
N ASP A 171 1.60 12.27 -12.92
CA ASP A 171 0.76 13.18 -13.68
C ASP A 171 -0.21 13.88 -12.71
N PRO A 172 -0.12 15.21 -12.55
CA PRO A 172 -1.02 15.95 -11.67
C PRO A 172 -2.50 15.83 -12.03
N SER A 173 -2.81 15.41 -13.25
CA SER A 173 -4.18 15.15 -13.71
C SER A 173 -4.69 13.75 -13.36
N SER A 174 -3.81 12.86 -12.92
CA SER A 174 -4.21 11.51 -12.52
C SER A 174 -5.10 11.54 -11.27
N PRO A 175 -6.12 10.66 -11.21
CA PRO A 175 -6.96 10.57 -10.02
C PRO A 175 -6.13 10.27 -8.77
N SER A 176 -6.40 10.98 -7.68
CA SER A 176 -5.72 10.75 -6.40
C SER A 176 -6.03 9.34 -5.88
N PHE A 177 -5.00 8.66 -5.38
CA PHE A 177 -5.17 7.40 -4.64
C PHE A 177 -5.98 7.61 -3.36
N TRP A 178 -5.76 8.74 -2.69
CA TRP A 178 -6.55 9.14 -1.53
C TRP A 178 -7.72 9.99 -1.99
N LYS A 179 -8.94 9.54 -1.71
CA LYS A 179 -10.12 10.42 -1.81
C LYS A 179 -10.17 11.28 -0.55
N ASP A 180 -10.30 12.57 -0.75
CA ASP A 180 -10.56 13.54 0.32
C ASP A 180 -11.90 13.26 1.00
#